data_2a08a60613160f2ce4e4f3ccd63917e8
#
_entry.id   2a08a60613160f2ce4e4f3ccd63917e8
#
_cell.length_a   1.000
_cell.length_b   1.000
_cell.length_c   1.000
_cell.angle_alpha   90.00
_cell.angle_beta   90.00
_cell.angle_gamma   90.00
#
_symmetry.space_group_name_H-M   'P 1'
#
loop_
_entity.id
_entity.type
_entity.pdbx_description
1 polymer ?
#
loop_
_entity_poly.entity_id
_entity_poly.type
_entity_poly.pdbx_seq_one_letter_code
_entity_poly.pdbx_strand_id
1 'polypeptide(L)'
;MATRAGAPSGKTSQAAKVEQSKKRAYSFLTKAELDTLEKAARKNRWGKRDWLAIRMAYRHGLRASELVGLEWNDFDLDRGTVLIQRAKGGISSTHHLDGDVLRALRAIKRDQAPGVRHVFLSERGGPWASVSFSRMVERLGDEKLPDRGVHAHMLRHSCGHHLAAKGTDTRRIQDYLGHAAITSTKIYTQLQSVHLKGIWD
;
A
#
# COMPACT_ATOMS: atom_id res chain seq x y z
N MET A 1 -47.45 -39.42 9.99
CA MET A 1 -46.51 -39.40 8.83
C MET A 1 -46.00 -38.00 8.67
N ALA A 2 -44.77 -37.73 9.10
CA ALA A 2 -44.14 -36.42 9.01
C ALA A 2 -42.93 -36.55 8.08
N THR A 3 -43.00 -35.87 6.92
CA THR A 3 -41.98 -35.85 5.89
C THR A 3 -40.87 -34.87 6.29
N ARG A 4 -39.68 -35.39 6.50
CA ARG A 4 -38.43 -34.59 6.71
C ARG A 4 -38.04 -33.97 5.36
N ALA A 5 -38.02 -32.63 5.30
CA ALA A 5 -37.38 -31.88 4.23
C ALA A 5 -35.87 -31.87 4.42
N GLY A 6 -35.11 -32.39 3.42
CA GLY A 6 -33.66 -32.42 3.44
C GLY A 6 -33.08 -31.04 3.19
N ALA A 7 -32.05 -30.69 3.98
CA ALA A 7 -31.31 -29.45 3.85
C ALA A 7 -30.39 -29.45 2.61
N PRO A 8 -30.27 -28.37 1.84
CA PRO A 8 -29.29 -28.26 0.77
C PRO A 8 -27.96 -27.77 1.37
N SER A 9 -27.10 -28.70 1.75
CA SER A 9 -25.76 -28.36 2.22
C SER A 9 -24.70 -28.82 1.23
N GLY A 10 -23.78 -27.97 0.88
CA GLY A 10 -22.54 -28.35 0.18
C GLY A 10 -22.08 -27.43 -0.93
N LYS A 11 -22.96 -26.97 -1.80
CA LYS A 11 -22.56 -26.18 -2.98
C LYS A 11 -22.26 -24.70 -2.66
N THR A 12 -22.93 -24.12 -1.68
CA THR A 12 -22.74 -22.71 -1.26
C THR A 12 -21.39 -22.50 -0.57
N SER A 13 -20.91 -23.49 0.17
CA SER A 13 -19.63 -23.41 0.90
C SER A 13 -18.42 -23.48 -0.06
N GLN A 14 -18.47 -24.25 -1.12
CA GLN A 14 -17.38 -24.33 -2.10
C GLN A 14 -17.30 -23.07 -2.98
N ALA A 15 -18.42 -22.56 -3.45
CA ALA A 15 -18.47 -21.31 -4.20
C ALA A 15 -17.93 -20.12 -3.38
N ALA A 16 -18.34 -20.00 -2.11
CA ALA A 16 -17.84 -18.97 -1.21
C ALA A 16 -16.33 -19.12 -0.92
N LYS A 17 -15.81 -20.35 -0.80
CA LYS A 17 -14.37 -20.61 -0.65
C LYS A 17 -13.58 -20.28 -1.90
N VAL A 18 -14.11 -20.57 -3.08
CA VAL A 18 -13.49 -20.21 -4.38
C VAL A 18 -13.51 -18.70 -4.60
N GLU A 19 -14.60 -18.02 -4.24
CA GLU A 19 -14.74 -16.55 -4.29
C GLU A 19 -13.78 -15.87 -3.29
N GLN A 20 -13.68 -16.38 -2.05
CA GLN A 20 -12.69 -15.92 -1.07
C GLN A 20 -11.25 -16.22 -1.48
N SER A 21 -10.99 -17.33 -2.16
CA SER A 21 -9.69 -17.67 -2.73
C SER A 21 -9.31 -16.73 -3.88
N LYS A 22 -10.27 -16.40 -4.76
CA LYS A 22 -10.09 -15.39 -5.82
C LYS A 22 -9.86 -13.99 -5.23
N LYS A 23 -10.61 -13.56 -4.21
CA LYS A 23 -10.35 -12.30 -3.48
C LYS A 23 -8.97 -12.27 -2.82
N ARG A 24 -8.48 -13.39 -2.27
CA ARG A 24 -7.12 -13.52 -1.73
C ARG A 24 -6.05 -13.51 -2.81
N ALA A 25 -6.31 -14.09 -3.99
CA ALA A 25 -5.36 -14.09 -5.12
C ALA A 25 -5.08 -12.68 -5.68
N TYR A 26 -5.92 -11.68 -5.36
CA TYR A 26 -5.81 -10.32 -5.87
C TYR A 26 -5.62 -9.27 -4.76
N SER A 27 -4.84 -9.59 -3.74
CA SER A 27 -4.58 -8.67 -2.62
C SER A 27 -3.59 -7.53 -2.94
N PHE A 28 -3.09 -7.44 -4.18
CA PHE A 28 -2.17 -6.40 -4.64
C PHE A 28 -2.60 -5.81 -5.98
N LEU A 29 -2.11 -4.62 -6.28
CA LEU A 29 -2.32 -3.91 -7.54
C LEU A 29 -1.16 -4.18 -8.51
N THR A 30 -1.50 -4.43 -9.77
CA THR A 30 -0.53 -4.43 -10.86
C THR A 30 0.04 -3.03 -11.10
N LYS A 31 1.16 -2.94 -11.82
CA LYS A 31 1.75 -1.63 -12.17
C LYS A 31 0.76 -0.75 -12.96
N ALA A 32 0.00 -1.31 -13.89
CA ALA A 32 -0.99 -0.58 -14.68
C ALA A 32 -2.16 -0.06 -13.83
N GLU A 33 -2.67 -0.87 -12.88
CA GLU A 33 -3.70 -0.46 -11.95
C GLU A 33 -3.22 0.66 -11.01
N LEU A 34 -1.98 0.56 -10.51
CA LEU A 34 -1.37 1.59 -9.70
C LEU A 34 -1.21 2.92 -10.46
N ASP A 35 -0.71 2.86 -11.71
CA ASP A 35 -0.57 4.04 -12.57
C ASP A 35 -1.94 4.70 -12.84
N THR A 36 -2.99 3.88 -12.97
CA THR A 36 -4.38 4.36 -13.12
C THR A 36 -4.85 5.12 -11.89
N LEU A 37 -4.63 4.58 -10.68
CA LEU A 37 -4.97 5.25 -9.43
C LEU A 37 -4.16 6.54 -9.23
N GLU A 38 -2.85 6.52 -9.52
CA GLU A 38 -1.99 7.68 -9.41
C GLU A 38 -2.42 8.81 -10.37
N LYS A 39 -2.78 8.47 -11.62
CA LYS A 39 -3.31 9.43 -12.60
C LYS A 39 -4.65 10.01 -12.13
N ALA A 40 -5.53 9.19 -11.57
CA ALA A 40 -6.81 9.64 -11.02
C ALA A 40 -6.60 10.56 -9.81
N ALA A 41 -5.73 10.19 -8.89
CA ALA A 41 -5.41 10.99 -7.71
C ALA A 41 -4.91 12.41 -8.07
N ARG A 42 -4.08 12.55 -9.11
CA ARG A 42 -3.60 13.86 -9.59
C ARG A 42 -4.72 14.80 -10.04
N LYS A 43 -5.88 14.26 -10.44
CA LYS A 43 -7.05 15.04 -10.87
C LYS A 43 -7.95 15.48 -9.72
N ASN A 44 -7.73 14.99 -8.50
CA ASN A 44 -8.44 15.43 -7.32
C ASN A 44 -8.18 16.90 -7.02
N ARG A 45 -9.06 17.53 -6.23
CA ARG A 45 -8.88 18.90 -5.72
C ARG A 45 -7.51 19.09 -5.03
N TRP A 46 -7.05 18.08 -4.29
CA TRP A 46 -5.75 18.03 -3.61
C TRP A 46 -4.77 17.10 -4.32
N GLY A 47 -4.74 17.18 -5.64
CA GLY A 47 -4.08 16.18 -6.50
C GLY A 47 -2.60 15.96 -6.20
N LYS A 48 -1.83 16.99 -5.85
CA LYS A 48 -0.42 16.85 -5.44
C LYS A 48 -0.28 15.97 -4.19
N ARG A 49 -1.08 16.26 -3.15
CA ARG A 49 -1.10 15.52 -1.89
C ARG A 49 -1.54 14.07 -2.10
N ASP A 50 -2.67 13.89 -2.78
CA ASP A 50 -3.31 12.59 -2.94
C ASP A 50 -2.44 11.62 -3.76
N TRP A 51 -1.84 12.13 -4.85
CA TRP A 51 -0.87 11.39 -5.64
C TRP A 51 0.38 11.02 -4.83
N LEU A 52 0.96 12.00 -4.11
CA LEU A 52 2.15 11.76 -3.31
C LEU A 52 1.87 10.73 -2.22
N ALA A 53 0.70 10.77 -1.58
CA ALA A 53 0.30 9.83 -0.56
C ALA A 53 0.21 8.38 -1.11
N ILE A 54 -0.42 8.17 -2.27
CA ILE A 54 -0.48 6.86 -2.94
C ILE A 54 0.94 6.39 -3.30
N ARG A 55 1.74 7.27 -3.91
CA ARG A 55 3.11 6.95 -4.31
C ARG A 55 3.97 6.55 -3.11
N MET A 56 3.94 7.31 -2.02
CA MET A 56 4.67 7.03 -0.79
C MET A 56 4.21 5.72 -0.14
N ALA A 57 2.88 5.52 -0.02
CA ALA A 57 2.34 4.29 0.54
C ALA A 57 2.79 3.04 -0.24
N TYR A 58 2.78 3.12 -1.56
CA TYR A 58 3.25 2.04 -2.43
C TYR A 58 4.77 1.86 -2.36
N ARG A 59 5.56 2.91 -2.62
CA ARG A 59 7.02 2.80 -2.76
C ARG A 59 7.69 2.37 -1.47
N HIS A 60 7.23 2.87 -0.34
CA HIS A 60 7.83 2.59 0.98
C HIS A 60 7.04 1.55 1.80
N GLY A 61 5.99 0.97 1.21
CA GLY A 61 5.16 -0.05 1.87
C GLY A 61 4.52 0.43 3.16
N LEU A 62 4.04 1.70 3.20
CA LEU A 62 3.51 2.31 4.41
C LEU A 62 2.09 1.83 4.72
N ARG A 63 1.80 1.63 6.01
CA ARG A 63 0.41 1.56 6.47
C ARG A 63 -0.22 2.96 6.42
N ALA A 64 -1.55 3.02 6.35
CA ALA A 64 -2.26 4.30 6.31
C ALA A 64 -1.88 5.22 7.49
N SER A 65 -1.76 4.66 8.70
CA SER A 65 -1.36 5.41 9.90
C SER A 65 0.10 5.88 9.85
N GLU A 66 1.01 5.05 9.32
CA GLU A 66 2.41 5.41 9.14
C GLU A 66 2.56 6.56 8.12
N LEU A 67 1.81 6.48 7.01
CA LEU A 67 1.82 7.52 5.98
C LEU A 67 1.38 8.88 6.50
N VAL A 68 0.20 8.95 7.13
CA VAL A 68 -0.36 10.23 7.59
C VAL A 68 0.38 10.79 8.80
N GLY A 69 1.10 9.94 9.54
CA GLY A 69 1.96 10.31 10.65
C GLY A 69 3.32 10.87 10.25
N LEU A 70 3.69 10.84 8.96
CA LEU A 70 4.98 11.37 8.51
C LEU A 70 5.11 12.86 8.79
N GLU A 71 6.23 13.24 9.37
CA GLU A 71 6.58 14.59 9.74
C GLU A 71 7.77 15.10 8.91
N TRP A 72 7.92 16.41 8.82
CA TRP A 72 9.06 16.98 8.09
C TRP A 72 10.41 16.61 8.69
N ASN A 73 10.48 16.34 10.01
CA ASN A 73 11.68 15.87 10.67
C ASN A 73 12.09 14.45 10.31
N ASP A 74 11.18 13.66 9.72
CA ASP A 74 11.50 12.32 9.20
C ASP A 74 12.27 12.38 7.86
N PHE A 75 12.34 13.57 7.21
CA PHE A 75 12.89 13.74 5.87
C PHE A 75 14.20 14.51 5.88
N ASP A 76 15.22 13.93 5.24
CA ASP A 76 16.39 14.66 4.76
C ASP A 76 16.21 14.93 3.26
N LEU A 77 15.70 16.12 2.94
CA LEU A 77 15.39 16.49 1.54
C LEU A 77 16.66 16.79 0.72
N ASP A 78 17.80 17.02 1.35
CA ASP A 78 19.07 17.27 0.68
C ASP A 78 19.71 15.95 0.27
N ARG A 79 19.73 14.97 1.17
CA ARG A 79 20.18 13.60 0.88
C ARG A 79 19.14 12.77 0.14
N GLY A 80 17.90 13.23 0.06
CA GLY A 80 16.80 12.50 -0.58
C GLY A 80 16.42 11.23 0.16
N THR A 81 16.32 11.29 1.49
CA THR A 81 15.96 10.14 2.32
C THR A 81 14.80 10.44 3.27
N VAL A 82 14.14 9.37 3.73
CA VAL A 82 13.08 9.42 4.73
C VAL A 82 13.26 8.30 5.75
N LEU A 83 13.14 8.62 7.04
CA LEU A 83 13.05 7.65 8.12
C LEU A 83 11.60 7.17 8.23
N ILE A 84 11.38 5.88 8.02
CA ILE A 84 10.07 5.26 8.19
C ILE A 84 9.99 4.68 9.60
N GLN A 85 9.21 5.33 10.44
CA GLN A 85 8.89 4.85 11.78
C GLN A 85 7.78 3.82 11.68
N ARG A 86 8.08 2.56 12.02
CA ARG A 86 7.10 1.46 11.90
C ARG A 86 6.24 1.35 13.15
N ALA A 87 4.93 1.24 12.94
CA ALA A 87 3.97 1.00 14.01
C ALA A 87 4.03 -0.44 14.54
N LYS A 88 3.52 -0.67 15.75
CA LYS A 88 3.29 -2.01 16.34
C LYS A 88 4.57 -2.87 16.45
N GLY A 89 5.66 -2.30 16.94
CA GLY A 89 6.92 -3.03 17.16
C GLY A 89 7.67 -3.43 15.89
N GLY A 90 7.33 -2.84 14.74
CA GLY A 90 8.07 -3.01 13.51
C GLY A 90 9.43 -2.31 13.56
N ILE A 91 10.39 -2.78 12.74
CA ILE A 91 11.73 -2.22 12.65
C ILE A 91 11.70 -1.00 11.75
N SER A 92 12.09 0.17 12.28
CA SER A 92 12.21 1.42 11.53
C SER A 92 13.43 1.39 10.60
N SER A 93 13.32 2.00 9.43
CA SER A 93 14.39 2.00 8.43
C SER A 93 14.42 3.29 7.62
N THR A 94 15.59 3.67 7.12
CA THR A 94 15.77 4.82 6.23
C THR A 94 15.62 4.36 4.78
N HIS A 95 14.77 5.05 4.03
CA HIS A 95 14.48 4.76 2.63
C HIS A 95 14.91 5.92 1.73
N HIS A 96 15.39 5.62 0.52
CA HIS A 96 15.67 6.62 -0.50
C HIS A 96 14.39 7.06 -1.21
N LEU A 97 14.30 8.37 -1.48
CA LEU A 97 13.21 9.01 -2.20
C LEU A 97 13.52 9.08 -3.70
N ASP A 98 12.53 8.73 -4.53
CA ASP A 98 12.63 8.96 -5.98
C ASP A 98 12.61 10.46 -6.30
N GLY A 99 13.23 10.87 -7.39
CA GLY A 99 13.34 12.28 -7.76
C GLY A 99 12.00 13.00 -7.99
N ASP A 100 10.96 12.30 -8.44
CA ASP A 100 9.60 12.86 -8.58
C ASP A 100 8.93 13.07 -7.23
N VAL A 101 9.12 12.14 -6.28
CA VAL A 101 8.66 12.25 -4.90
C VAL A 101 9.36 13.42 -4.19
N LEU A 102 10.69 13.52 -4.34
CA LEU A 102 11.48 14.58 -3.73
C LEU A 102 11.04 15.99 -4.22
N ARG A 103 10.82 16.14 -5.55
CA ARG A 103 10.28 17.38 -6.10
C ARG A 103 8.89 17.72 -5.56
N ALA A 104 8.02 16.73 -5.42
CA ALA A 104 6.68 16.94 -4.86
C ALA A 104 6.72 17.32 -3.38
N LEU A 105 7.57 16.68 -2.57
CA LEU A 105 7.78 17.02 -1.16
C LEU A 105 8.29 18.46 -1.00
N ARG A 106 9.30 18.85 -1.77
CA ARG A 106 9.81 20.23 -1.75
C ARG A 106 8.73 21.25 -2.12
N ALA A 107 7.88 20.94 -3.10
CA ALA A 107 6.76 21.80 -3.48
C ALA A 107 5.72 21.91 -2.36
N ILE A 108 5.32 20.79 -1.73
CA ILE A 108 4.37 20.80 -0.61
C ILE A 108 4.94 21.57 0.59
N LYS A 109 6.23 21.36 0.92
CA LYS A 109 6.88 22.06 2.03
C LYS A 109 6.87 23.57 1.84
N ARG A 110 7.10 24.04 0.61
CA ARG A 110 7.05 25.47 0.26
C ARG A 110 5.63 26.06 0.33
N ASP A 111 4.63 25.24 -0.04
CA ASP A 111 3.22 25.66 -0.06
C ASP A 111 2.58 25.64 1.35
N GLN A 112 3.19 24.99 2.34
CA GLN A 112 2.72 24.93 3.73
C GLN A 112 3.20 26.13 4.55
N ALA A 113 2.42 26.52 5.56
CA ALA A 113 2.82 27.56 6.49
C ALA A 113 4.07 27.16 7.31
N PRO A 114 4.91 28.13 7.72
CA PRO A 114 6.02 27.87 8.62
C PRO A 114 5.57 27.19 9.93
N GLY A 115 6.35 26.23 10.42
CA GLY A 115 6.07 25.52 11.67
C GLY A 115 5.09 24.35 11.54
N VAL A 116 4.53 24.10 10.37
CA VAL A 116 3.71 22.90 10.13
C VAL A 116 4.57 21.64 10.27
N ARG A 117 4.13 20.75 11.14
CA ARG A 117 4.89 19.54 11.51
C ARG A 117 4.65 18.40 10.53
N HIS A 118 3.39 18.12 10.16
CA HIS A 118 3.01 16.98 9.34
C HIS A 118 3.10 17.28 7.85
N VAL A 119 3.54 16.30 7.07
CA VAL A 119 3.61 16.38 5.60
C VAL A 119 2.23 16.36 4.96
N PHE A 120 1.36 15.48 5.46
CA PHE A 120 0.01 15.30 4.91
C PHE A 120 -1.02 15.99 5.79
N LEU A 121 -1.64 17.04 5.25
CA LEU A 121 -2.65 17.82 5.94
C LEU A 121 -4.05 17.55 5.36
N SER A 122 -5.04 17.65 6.23
CA SER A 122 -6.45 17.73 5.85
C SER A 122 -6.78 19.08 5.19
N GLU A 123 -7.97 19.21 4.62
CA GLU A 123 -8.47 20.50 4.07
C GLU A 123 -8.56 21.61 5.11
N ARG A 124 -8.69 21.24 6.39
CA ARG A 124 -8.78 22.17 7.52
C ARG A 124 -7.40 22.57 8.08
N GLY A 125 -6.31 22.14 7.45
CA GLY A 125 -4.93 22.44 7.87
C GLY A 125 -4.38 21.61 9.02
N GLY A 126 -5.20 20.75 9.65
CA GLY A 126 -4.73 19.79 10.66
C GLY A 126 -4.18 18.51 10.03
N PRO A 127 -3.62 17.58 10.85
CA PRO A 127 -3.12 16.28 10.37
C PRO A 127 -4.20 15.52 9.61
N TRP A 128 -3.80 14.84 8.53
CA TRP A 128 -4.73 14.02 7.75
C TRP A 128 -5.03 12.72 8.49
N ALA A 129 -6.31 12.36 8.62
CA ALA A 129 -6.70 11.12 9.29
C ALA A 129 -6.48 9.91 8.37
N SER A 130 -5.98 8.80 8.93
CA SER A 130 -5.73 7.56 8.18
C SER A 130 -6.99 6.99 7.53
N VAL A 131 -8.16 7.15 8.17
CA VAL A 131 -9.46 6.77 7.60
C VAL A 131 -9.80 7.61 6.37
N SER A 132 -9.43 8.89 6.33
CA SER A 132 -9.67 9.77 5.18
C SER A 132 -8.80 9.39 3.99
N PHE A 133 -7.53 9.03 4.23
CA PHE A 133 -6.66 8.47 3.21
C PHE A 133 -7.23 7.15 2.66
N SER A 134 -7.65 6.23 3.53
CA SER A 134 -8.23 4.94 3.12
C SER A 134 -9.47 5.14 2.24
N ARG A 135 -10.41 6.00 2.68
CA ARG A 135 -11.61 6.33 1.90
C ARG A 135 -11.30 6.98 0.55
N MET A 136 -10.28 7.81 0.47
CA MET A 136 -9.82 8.39 -0.80
C MET A 136 -9.32 7.31 -1.75
N VAL A 137 -8.53 6.35 -1.28
CA VAL A 137 -8.03 5.22 -2.10
C VAL A 137 -9.19 4.33 -2.54
N GLU A 138 -10.11 3.98 -1.64
CA GLU A 138 -11.31 3.18 -1.93
C GLU A 138 -12.17 3.86 -2.99
N ARG A 139 -12.50 5.14 -2.82
CA ARG A 139 -13.29 5.92 -3.80
C ARG A 139 -12.63 5.93 -5.18
N LEU A 140 -11.33 6.14 -5.27
CA LEU A 140 -10.61 6.10 -6.54
C LEU A 140 -10.61 4.70 -7.15
N GLY A 141 -10.53 3.67 -6.30
CA GLY A 141 -10.66 2.28 -6.70
C GLY A 141 -12.02 1.96 -7.30
N ASP A 142 -13.09 2.32 -6.60
CA ASP A 142 -14.47 2.11 -7.07
C ASP A 142 -14.73 2.83 -8.39
N GLU A 143 -14.18 4.03 -8.56
CA GLU A 143 -14.35 4.84 -9.77
C GLU A 143 -13.54 4.31 -10.97
N LYS A 144 -12.33 3.80 -10.76
CA LYS A 144 -11.39 3.45 -11.84
C LYS A 144 -11.18 1.95 -12.04
N LEU A 145 -11.44 1.16 -11.02
CA LEU A 145 -11.22 -0.29 -10.94
C LEU A 145 -12.38 -0.96 -10.19
N PRO A 146 -13.64 -0.81 -10.64
CA PRO A 146 -14.83 -1.14 -9.86
C PRO A 146 -14.88 -2.59 -9.37
N ASP A 147 -14.33 -3.53 -10.14
CA ASP A 147 -14.39 -4.97 -9.81
C ASP A 147 -13.23 -5.43 -8.88
N ARG A 148 -12.35 -4.50 -8.47
CA ARG A 148 -11.12 -4.85 -7.74
C ARG A 148 -11.25 -4.75 -6.21
N GLY A 149 -12.22 -4.01 -5.68
CA GLY A 149 -12.38 -3.79 -4.25
C GLY A 149 -11.09 -3.18 -3.64
N VAL A 150 -10.59 -2.12 -4.27
CA VAL A 150 -9.31 -1.49 -3.90
C VAL A 150 -9.40 -0.87 -2.51
N HIS A 151 -8.38 -1.11 -1.69
CA HIS A 151 -8.23 -0.50 -0.36
C HIS A 151 -6.77 -0.14 -0.08
N ALA A 152 -6.53 0.79 0.86
CA ALA A 152 -5.21 1.36 1.11
C ALA A 152 -4.12 0.32 1.42
N HIS A 153 -4.45 -0.78 2.11
CA HIS A 153 -3.47 -1.82 2.45
C HIS A 153 -2.93 -2.57 1.21
N MET A 154 -3.69 -2.60 0.10
CA MET A 154 -3.22 -3.17 -1.17
C MET A 154 -1.99 -2.45 -1.71
N LEU A 155 -1.81 -1.15 -1.44
CA LEU A 155 -0.61 -0.41 -1.83
C LEU A 155 0.65 -1.00 -1.19
N ARG A 156 0.57 -1.33 0.10
CA ARG A 156 1.67 -1.99 0.82
C ARG A 156 1.90 -3.42 0.32
N HIS A 157 0.84 -4.19 0.06
CA HIS A 157 0.97 -5.51 -0.55
C HIS A 157 1.62 -5.44 -1.92
N SER A 158 1.25 -4.45 -2.73
CA SER A 158 1.85 -4.22 -4.06
C SER A 158 3.35 -3.89 -3.96
N CYS A 159 3.79 -3.15 -2.93
CA CYS A 159 5.20 -2.94 -2.65
C CYS A 159 5.93 -4.28 -2.45
N GLY A 160 5.43 -5.12 -1.55
CA GLY A 160 6.03 -6.43 -1.27
C GLY A 160 6.10 -7.33 -2.52
N HIS A 161 5.00 -7.40 -3.28
CA HIS A 161 4.95 -8.15 -4.54
C HIS A 161 5.92 -7.61 -5.60
N HIS A 162 6.03 -6.29 -5.73
CA HIS A 162 6.97 -5.67 -6.66
C HIS A 162 8.43 -5.97 -6.30
N LEU A 163 8.79 -5.90 -5.02
CA LEU A 163 10.13 -6.24 -4.56
C LEU A 163 10.44 -7.73 -4.77
N ALA A 164 9.49 -8.62 -4.47
CA ALA A 164 9.63 -10.04 -4.73
C ALA A 164 9.78 -10.33 -6.24
N ALA A 165 8.97 -9.69 -7.10
CA ALA A 165 9.07 -9.83 -8.55
C ALA A 165 10.43 -9.38 -9.13
N LYS A 166 11.13 -8.47 -8.43
CA LYS A 166 12.50 -8.06 -8.76
C LYS A 166 13.58 -9.02 -8.23
N GLY A 167 13.20 -10.15 -7.64
CA GLY A 167 14.14 -11.09 -7.06
C GLY A 167 14.76 -10.63 -5.74
N THR A 168 14.15 -9.64 -5.07
CA THR A 168 14.64 -9.19 -3.76
C THR A 168 14.49 -10.31 -2.73
N ASP A 169 15.54 -10.58 -1.98
CA ASP A 169 15.54 -11.57 -0.92
C ASP A 169 14.43 -11.32 0.12
N THR A 170 13.82 -12.41 0.61
CA THR A 170 12.67 -12.35 1.54
C THR A 170 13.00 -11.58 2.81
N ARG A 171 14.22 -11.71 3.34
CA ARG A 171 14.65 -11.01 4.54
C ARG A 171 14.79 -9.52 4.30
N ARG A 172 15.34 -9.13 3.14
CA ARG A 172 15.37 -7.70 2.74
C ARG A 172 13.99 -7.10 2.55
N ILE A 173 13.02 -7.88 2.02
CA ILE A 173 11.62 -7.45 1.94
C ILE A 173 11.03 -7.28 3.34
N GLN A 174 11.32 -8.21 4.25
CA GLN A 174 10.90 -8.14 5.66
C GLN A 174 11.39 -6.85 6.31
N ASP A 175 12.69 -6.58 6.21
CA ASP A 175 13.33 -5.39 6.79
C ASP A 175 12.77 -4.11 6.15
N TYR A 176 12.63 -4.07 4.83
CA TYR A 176 12.08 -2.94 4.09
C TYR A 176 10.64 -2.60 4.51
N LEU A 177 9.80 -3.62 4.67
CA LEU A 177 8.43 -3.45 5.12
C LEU A 177 8.32 -3.29 6.64
N GLY A 178 9.37 -3.56 7.40
CA GLY A 178 9.36 -3.53 8.87
C GLY A 178 8.43 -4.59 9.47
N HIS A 179 8.46 -5.82 8.94
CA HIS A 179 7.71 -6.94 9.51
C HIS A 179 8.49 -7.56 10.66
N ALA A 180 7.90 -7.58 11.87
CA ALA A 180 8.49 -8.24 13.03
C ALA A 180 8.63 -9.77 12.85
N ALA A 181 7.77 -10.40 12.04
CA ALA A 181 7.80 -11.83 11.75
C ALA A 181 7.91 -12.12 10.26
N ILE A 182 8.76 -13.08 9.89
CA ILE A 182 8.99 -13.51 8.50
C ILE A 182 7.75 -14.11 7.84
N THR A 183 6.84 -14.70 8.63
CA THR A 183 5.57 -15.25 8.16
C THR A 183 4.73 -14.24 7.40
N SER A 184 4.79 -12.96 7.77
CA SER A 184 4.09 -11.88 7.08
C SER A 184 4.69 -11.56 5.70
N THR A 185 5.94 -11.96 5.44
CA THR A 185 6.64 -11.71 4.17
C THR A 185 6.54 -12.91 3.22
N LYS A 186 6.36 -14.12 3.75
CA LYS A 186 6.24 -15.37 2.96
C LYS A 186 5.11 -15.32 1.92
N ILE A 187 4.03 -14.57 2.18
CA ILE A 187 2.93 -14.41 1.20
C ILE A 187 3.39 -13.82 -0.13
N TYR A 188 4.45 -13.03 -0.16
CA TYR A 188 4.96 -12.42 -1.40
C TYR A 188 5.82 -13.37 -2.22
N THR A 189 6.49 -14.32 -1.57
CA THR A 189 7.44 -15.25 -2.20
C THR A 189 6.78 -16.56 -2.64
N GLN A 190 5.71 -17.01 -1.98
CA GLN A 190 5.00 -18.24 -2.32
C GLN A 190 4.25 -18.20 -3.66
N LEU A 191 3.99 -17.00 -4.21
CA LEU A 191 3.21 -16.82 -5.44
C LEU A 191 4.05 -16.76 -6.72
N GLN A 192 5.38 -16.91 -6.62
CA GLN A 192 6.27 -16.75 -7.77
C GLN A 192 6.93 -18.08 -8.16
N SER A 193 6.25 -18.85 -9.03
CA SER A 193 6.86 -20.03 -9.69
C SER A 193 8.09 -19.68 -10.53
N VAL A 194 8.29 -18.41 -10.89
CA VAL A 194 9.46 -17.90 -11.62
C VAL A 194 10.77 -18.16 -10.85
N HIS A 195 10.75 -18.14 -9.52
CA HIS A 195 11.93 -18.39 -8.68
C HIS A 195 12.34 -19.89 -8.63
N LEU A 196 11.49 -20.78 -9.14
CA LEU A 196 11.78 -22.23 -9.19
C LEU A 196 12.34 -22.64 -10.55
N LYS A 197 12.29 -21.73 -11.56
CA LYS A 197 12.82 -22.00 -12.89
C LYS A 197 14.35 -21.86 -12.84
N GLY A 198 15.07 -22.89 -13.23
CA GLY A 198 16.53 -22.87 -13.27
C GLY A 198 17.25 -23.20 -11.96
N ILE A 199 16.57 -23.75 -10.96
CA ILE A 199 17.22 -24.17 -9.70
C ILE A 199 18.19 -25.35 -9.91
N TRP A 200 18.00 -26.13 -10.99
CA TRP A 200 18.76 -27.33 -11.30
C TRP A 200 19.55 -27.21 -12.60
N ASP A 201 19.59 -26.06 -13.25
CA ASP A 201 20.37 -25.80 -14.48
C ASP A 201 21.77 -25.31 -14.16
#